data_021c4a93907e3d4019000004db5d099d
#
_entry.id   021c4a93907e3d4019000004db5d099d
#
_cell.length_a   1.000
_cell.length_b   1.000
_cell.length_c   1.000
_cell.angle_alpha   90.00
_cell.angle_beta   90.00
_cell.angle_gamma   90.00
#
_symmetry.space_group_name_H-M   'P 1'
#
loop_
_entity.id
_entity.type
_entity.pdbx_description
1 polymer ?
#
loop_
_entity_poly.entity_id
_entity_poly.type
_entity_poly.pdbx_seq_one_letter_code
_entity_poly.pdbx_strand_id
1 'polypeptide(L)'
;MTAVRRATVVGAAGFIGRHLCRHLQRQGFEVHEAARDERGWIDGPLGHVFYCAGLTADFAQRPHDTVDAHVSLLDRVLRPQRFHSLVYLSSTRLYDGSLAEAAVEDAPLTLQPGQPRHLFDLSKALGEALCHAAGGGRARVARLSCVVKDASDD
;
A
#
# COMPACT_ATOMS: atom_id res chain seq x y z
N MET A 1 -6.62 22.78 22.89
CA MET A 1 -5.46 22.01 22.38
C MET A 1 -5.97 21.17 21.20
N THR A 2 -5.55 21.48 20.00
CA THR A 2 -5.86 20.68 18.80
C THR A 2 -5.15 19.34 18.96
N ALA A 3 -5.90 18.23 18.83
CA ALA A 3 -5.32 16.89 18.87
C ALA A 3 -4.27 16.76 17.78
N VAL A 4 -3.09 16.23 18.12
CA VAL A 4 -2.01 15.99 17.16
C VAL A 4 -2.50 14.98 16.12
N ARG A 5 -2.52 15.38 14.85
CA ARG A 5 -2.89 14.51 13.71
C ARG A 5 -1.67 13.66 13.35
N ARG A 6 -1.72 12.37 13.67
CA ARG A 6 -0.62 11.44 13.37
C ARG A 6 -0.88 10.69 12.07
N ALA A 7 0.17 10.52 11.27
CA ALA A 7 0.18 9.66 10.11
C ALA A 7 1.40 8.73 10.13
N THR A 8 1.21 7.49 9.67
CA THR A 8 2.30 6.52 9.46
C THR A 8 2.37 6.17 7.99
N VAL A 9 3.54 6.35 7.38
CA VAL A 9 3.79 6.01 5.97
C VAL A 9 4.66 4.77 5.90
N VAL A 10 4.07 3.65 5.51
CA VAL A 10 4.78 2.37 5.32
C VAL A 10 5.36 2.36 3.90
N GLY A 11 6.67 2.19 3.77
CA GLY A 11 7.36 2.36 2.49
C GLY A 11 7.74 3.83 2.19
N ALA A 12 8.00 4.61 3.23
CA ALA A 12 8.37 6.04 3.16
C ALA A 12 9.60 6.33 2.29
N ALA A 13 10.55 5.41 2.19
CA ALA A 13 11.74 5.56 1.36
C ALA A 13 11.48 5.42 -0.16
N GLY A 14 10.32 4.88 -0.55
CA GLY A 14 9.92 4.75 -1.95
C GLY A 14 9.52 6.09 -2.58
N PHE A 15 9.37 6.11 -3.91
CA PHE A 15 9.02 7.33 -4.65
C PHE A 15 7.73 7.97 -4.10
N ILE A 16 6.63 7.24 -4.09
CA ILE A 16 5.34 7.74 -3.59
C ILE A 16 5.42 8.10 -2.10
N GLY A 17 6.05 7.22 -1.29
CA GLY A 17 6.16 7.42 0.15
C GLY A 17 6.84 8.73 0.53
N ARG A 18 7.97 9.07 -0.11
CA ARG A 18 8.71 10.31 0.14
C ARG A 18 7.88 11.56 -0.17
N HIS A 19 7.18 11.57 -1.31
CA HIS A 19 6.30 12.69 -1.68
C HIS A 19 5.15 12.85 -0.71
N LEU A 20 4.56 11.73 -0.31
CA LEU A 20 3.45 11.73 0.64
C LEU A 20 3.89 12.20 2.04
N CYS A 21 5.06 11.77 2.53
CA CYS A 21 5.61 12.26 3.80
C CYS A 21 5.74 13.79 3.80
N ARG A 22 6.37 14.36 2.76
CA ARG A 22 6.52 15.82 2.62
C ARG A 22 5.17 16.53 2.56
N HIS A 23 4.20 15.97 1.83
CA HIS A 23 2.87 16.53 1.73
C HIS A 23 2.15 16.54 3.08
N LEU A 24 2.14 15.42 3.79
CA LEU A 24 1.49 15.28 5.10
C LEU A 24 2.13 16.21 6.14
N GLN A 25 3.46 16.35 6.15
CA GLN A 25 4.16 17.29 7.04
C GLN A 25 3.72 18.74 6.80
N ARG A 26 3.61 19.16 5.51
CA ARG A 26 3.09 20.50 5.17
C ARG A 26 1.63 20.70 5.60
N GLN A 27 0.84 19.63 5.68
CA GLN A 27 -0.54 19.65 6.17
C GLN A 27 -0.64 19.60 7.71
N GLY A 28 0.50 19.65 8.41
CA GLY A 28 0.54 19.67 9.88
C GLY A 28 0.35 18.32 10.56
N PHE A 29 0.60 17.20 9.85
CA PHE A 29 0.65 15.88 10.48
C PHE A 29 2.00 15.65 11.14
N GLU A 30 1.99 14.98 12.29
CA GLU A 30 3.14 14.27 12.82
C GLU A 30 3.32 12.99 12.01
N VAL A 31 4.34 12.93 11.16
CA VAL A 31 4.55 11.81 10.23
C VAL A 31 5.60 10.86 10.79
N HIS A 32 5.21 9.59 10.98
CA HIS A 32 6.12 8.50 11.23
C HIS A 32 6.45 7.81 9.90
N GLU A 33 7.71 7.84 9.52
CA GLU A 33 8.26 7.18 8.33
C GLU A 33 8.69 5.77 8.71
N ALA A 34 7.78 4.79 8.56
CA ALA A 34 8.02 3.42 8.97
C ALA A 34 9.14 2.78 8.13
N ALA A 35 10.30 2.59 8.75
CA ALA A 35 11.45 1.96 8.13
C ALA A 35 11.27 0.43 8.09
N ARG A 36 11.81 -0.20 7.03
CA ARG A 36 11.71 -1.66 6.82
C ARG A 36 12.36 -2.45 7.95
N ASP A 37 13.48 -1.94 8.46
CA ASP A 37 14.29 -2.62 9.48
C ASP A 37 13.94 -2.19 10.91
N GLU A 38 13.07 -1.21 11.07
CA GLU A 38 12.60 -0.76 12.37
C GLU A 38 11.59 -1.77 12.93
N ARG A 39 11.86 -2.28 14.13
CA ARG A 39 10.95 -3.19 14.84
C ARG A 39 10.21 -2.42 15.92
N GLY A 40 8.94 -2.78 16.13
CA GLY A 40 8.15 -2.23 17.23
C GLY A 40 7.28 -1.02 16.89
N TRP A 41 7.45 -0.36 15.74
CA TRP A 41 6.58 0.75 15.37
C TRP A 41 5.09 0.33 15.22
N ILE A 42 4.85 -0.93 14.85
CA ILE A 42 3.49 -1.50 14.72
C ILE A 42 2.79 -1.60 16.09
N ASP A 43 3.55 -1.66 17.18
CA ASP A 43 3.02 -1.82 18.53
C ASP A 43 2.48 -0.52 19.14
N GLY A 44 2.77 0.62 18.51
CA GLY A 44 2.30 1.95 18.90
C GLY A 44 1.01 2.37 18.19
N PRO A 45 0.49 3.57 18.53
CA PRO A 45 -0.63 4.18 17.82
C PRO A 45 -0.17 4.66 16.44
N LEU A 46 -0.80 4.13 15.37
CA LEU A 46 -0.37 4.41 13.99
C LEU A 46 -1.03 5.66 13.39
N GLY A 47 -2.15 6.13 13.96
CA GLY A 47 -2.89 7.25 13.39
C GLY A 47 -3.52 6.90 12.03
N HIS A 48 -3.30 7.73 11.03
CA HIS A 48 -3.72 7.47 9.65
C HIS A 48 -2.59 6.75 8.91
N VAL A 49 -2.82 5.52 8.44
CA VAL A 49 -1.81 4.71 7.77
C VAL A 49 -1.92 4.85 6.26
N PHE A 50 -0.79 5.15 5.62
CA PHE A 50 -0.63 5.14 4.17
C PHE A 50 0.33 4.01 3.82
N TYR A 51 -0.20 2.94 3.26
CA TYR A 51 0.57 1.75 2.96
C TYR A 51 1.09 1.81 1.52
N CYS A 52 2.30 2.34 1.36
CA CYS A 52 2.99 2.55 0.09
C CYS A 52 4.06 1.47 -0.19
N ALA A 53 4.26 0.51 0.72
CA ALA A 53 5.26 -0.53 0.54
C ALA A 53 4.89 -1.46 -0.62
N GLY A 54 5.86 -1.78 -1.45
CA GLY A 54 5.69 -2.68 -2.58
C GLY A 54 6.91 -2.70 -3.50
N LEU A 55 7.04 -3.77 -4.27
CA LEU A 55 8.01 -3.90 -5.34
C LEU A 55 7.26 -3.82 -6.67
N THR A 56 7.78 -3.07 -7.63
CA THR A 56 7.12 -2.84 -8.92
C THR A 56 7.94 -3.31 -10.12
N ALA A 57 9.25 -3.06 -10.14
CA ALA A 57 10.12 -3.36 -11.28
C ALA A 57 10.79 -4.75 -11.18
N ASP A 58 11.23 -5.13 -9.98
CA ASP A 58 12.04 -6.31 -9.70
C ASP A 58 11.29 -7.42 -8.93
N PHE A 59 9.96 -7.35 -8.92
CA PHE A 59 9.11 -8.28 -8.15
C PHE A 59 9.34 -9.75 -8.53
N ALA A 60 9.60 -10.06 -9.80
CA ALA A 60 9.80 -11.42 -10.28
C ALA A 60 11.16 -12.00 -9.85
N GLN A 61 12.18 -11.16 -9.70
CA GLN A 61 13.51 -11.54 -9.21
C GLN A 61 13.55 -11.64 -7.68
N ARG A 62 12.58 -11.02 -7.01
CA ARG A 62 12.49 -10.95 -5.54
C ARG A 62 11.11 -11.41 -5.04
N PRO A 63 10.72 -12.68 -5.30
CA PRO A 63 9.36 -13.14 -5.03
C PRO A 63 9.00 -13.11 -3.54
N HIS A 64 9.93 -13.48 -2.67
CA HIS A 64 9.70 -13.47 -1.21
C HIS A 64 9.54 -12.04 -0.68
N ASP A 65 10.38 -11.10 -1.11
CA ASP A 65 10.26 -9.70 -0.73
C ASP A 65 8.97 -9.07 -1.26
N THR A 66 8.50 -9.51 -2.44
CA THR A 66 7.23 -9.06 -3.02
C THR A 66 6.06 -9.50 -2.15
N VAL A 67 6.02 -10.76 -1.75
CA VAL A 67 4.97 -11.27 -0.86
C VAL A 67 5.06 -10.60 0.52
N ASP A 68 6.27 -10.45 1.07
CA ASP A 68 6.44 -9.80 2.36
C ASP A 68 5.94 -8.35 2.34
N ALA A 69 6.33 -7.58 1.32
CA ALA A 69 5.92 -6.17 1.22
C ALA A 69 4.43 -5.99 0.90
N HIS A 70 3.83 -6.84 0.04
CA HIS A 70 2.45 -6.67 -0.38
C HIS A 70 1.43 -7.28 0.60
N VAL A 71 1.83 -8.33 1.34
CA VAL A 71 0.90 -9.17 2.11
C VAL A 71 1.31 -9.30 3.57
N SER A 72 2.52 -9.84 3.86
CA SER A 72 2.88 -10.22 5.23
C SER A 72 3.02 -9.02 6.15
N LEU A 73 3.65 -7.95 5.69
CA LEU A 73 3.77 -6.71 6.46
C LEU A 73 2.41 -6.02 6.62
N LEU A 74 1.57 -6.04 5.58
CA LEU A 74 0.21 -5.50 5.65
C LEU A 74 -0.63 -6.24 6.71
N ASP A 75 -0.57 -7.57 6.72
CA ASP A 75 -1.27 -8.39 7.73
C ASP A 75 -0.83 -8.01 9.16
N ARG A 76 0.48 -7.82 9.38
CA ARG A 76 0.99 -7.36 10.69
C ARG A 76 0.46 -5.98 11.09
N VAL A 77 0.27 -5.07 10.14
CA VAL A 77 -0.29 -3.74 10.39
C VAL A 77 -1.80 -3.81 10.69
N LEU A 78 -2.52 -4.70 10.00
CA LEU A 78 -3.96 -4.84 10.16
C LEU A 78 -4.36 -5.54 11.48
N ARG A 79 -3.61 -6.55 11.92
CA ARG A 79 -3.96 -7.39 13.10
C ARG A 79 -4.23 -6.60 14.38
N PRO A 80 -3.36 -5.68 14.83
CA PRO A 80 -3.56 -4.98 16.10
C PRO A 80 -4.62 -3.88 16.03
N GLN A 81 -5.14 -3.54 14.84
CA GLN A 81 -6.18 -2.51 14.64
C GLN A 81 -5.85 -1.15 15.28
N ARG A 82 -4.56 -0.77 15.36
CA ARG A 82 -4.06 0.44 16.05
C ARG A 82 -4.04 1.68 15.16
N PHE A 83 -4.83 1.69 14.10
CA PHE A 83 -4.95 2.79 13.17
C PHE A 83 -6.37 3.39 13.18
N HIS A 84 -6.48 4.67 12.87
CA HIS A 84 -7.76 5.35 12.65
C HIS A 84 -8.32 5.05 11.27
N SER A 85 -7.46 5.11 10.27
CA SER A 85 -7.76 4.72 8.88
C SER A 85 -6.52 4.16 8.23
N LEU A 86 -6.72 3.33 7.20
CA LEU A 86 -5.63 2.80 6.38
C LEU A 86 -5.99 2.95 4.90
N VAL A 87 -5.03 3.42 4.10
CA VAL A 87 -5.11 3.38 2.63
C VAL A 87 -4.02 2.45 2.12
N TYR A 88 -4.41 1.37 1.47
CA TYR A 88 -3.53 0.44 0.80
C TYR A 88 -3.37 0.83 -0.67
N LEU A 89 -2.14 1.09 -1.11
CA LEU A 89 -1.85 1.39 -2.50
C LEU A 89 -1.75 0.09 -3.30
N SER A 90 -2.77 -0.16 -4.11
CA SER A 90 -2.83 -1.23 -5.08
C SER A 90 -2.48 -0.71 -6.48
N SER A 91 -2.85 -1.40 -7.54
CA SER A 91 -2.45 -1.07 -8.90
C SER A 91 -3.56 -1.35 -9.91
N THR A 92 -3.71 -0.48 -10.90
CA THR A 92 -4.58 -0.72 -12.06
C THR A 92 -4.09 -1.86 -12.96
N ARG A 93 -2.85 -2.37 -12.77
CA ARG A 93 -2.37 -3.59 -13.44
C ARG A 93 -3.24 -4.81 -13.20
N LEU A 94 -4.01 -4.82 -12.11
CA LEU A 94 -4.99 -5.88 -11.84
C LEU A 94 -6.04 -6.01 -12.94
N TYR A 95 -6.25 -4.98 -13.75
CA TYR A 95 -7.19 -5.00 -14.86
C TYR A 95 -6.60 -5.53 -16.17
N ASP A 96 -5.26 -5.70 -16.28
CA ASP A 96 -4.58 -6.06 -17.54
C ASP A 96 -5.06 -7.39 -18.14
N GLY A 97 -5.57 -8.31 -17.34
CA GLY A 97 -6.13 -9.58 -17.79
C GLY A 97 -7.64 -9.55 -18.07
N SER A 98 -8.29 -8.42 -17.83
CA SER A 98 -9.74 -8.28 -17.96
C SER A 98 -10.13 -7.95 -19.39
N LEU A 99 -11.19 -8.59 -19.90
CA LEU A 99 -11.75 -8.32 -21.24
C LEU A 99 -12.77 -7.14 -21.20
N ALA A 100 -12.92 -6.48 -20.06
CA ALA A 100 -13.88 -5.40 -19.92
C ALA A 100 -13.42 -4.14 -20.66
N GLU A 101 -14.33 -3.52 -21.41
CA GLU A 101 -14.10 -2.24 -22.08
C GLU A 101 -13.84 -1.09 -21.10
N ALA A 102 -14.29 -1.24 -19.85
CA ALA A 102 -14.04 -0.31 -18.75
C ALA A 102 -13.55 -1.05 -17.51
N ALA A 103 -12.43 -0.60 -16.95
CA ALA A 103 -11.91 -1.06 -15.68
C ALA A 103 -12.61 -0.28 -14.54
N VAL A 104 -13.48 -0.96 -13.80
CA VAL A 104 -14.18 -0.43 -12.61
C VAL A 104 -13.79 -1.24 -11.38
N GLU A 105 -13.96 -0.65 -10.19
CA GLU A 105 -13.42 -1.23 -8.96
C GLU A 105 -14.02 -2.60 -8.61
N ASP A 106 -15.26 -2.87 -8.97
CA ASP A 106 -15.98 -4.11 -8.72
C ASP A 106 -15.93 -5.12 -9.88
N ALA A 107 -15.19 -4.80 -10.95
CA ALA A 107 -15.02 -5.71 -12.08
C ALA A 107 -14.30 -7.00 -11.66
N PRO A 108 -14.72 -8.18 -12.18
CA PRO A 108 -13.99 -9.43 -11.97
C PRO A 108 -12.53 -9.31 -12.48
N LEU A 109 -11.59 -9.84 -11.69
CA LEU A 109 -10.18 -9.88 -12.05
C LEU A 109 -9.81 -11.24 -12.64
N THR A 110 -9.04 -11.24 -13.74
CA THR A 110 -8.51 -12.46 -14.35
C THR A 110 -7.06 -12.67 -13.93
N LEU A 111 -6.82 -13.67 -13.09
CA LEU A 111 -5.51 -13.98 -12.54
C LEU A 111 -5.12 -15.42 -12.88
N GLN A 112 -3.87 -15.63 -13.33
CA GLN A 112 -3.34 -16.92 -13.74
C GLN A 112 -2.09 -17.27 -12.92
N PRO A 113 -2.17 -18.06 -11.86
CA PRO A 113 -1.06 -18.33 -10.94
C PRO A 113 0.18 -18.95 -11.60
N GLY A 114 0.00 -19.67 -12.73
CA GLY A 114 1.10 -20.27 -13.47
C GLY A 114 1.96 -19.30 -14.26
N GLN A 115 1.60 -18.02 -14.36
CA GLN A 115 2.38 -17.00 -15.04
C GLN A 115 3.19 -16.18 -14.04
N PRO A 116 4.54 -16.11 -14.20
CA PRO A 116 5.40 -15.39 -13.23
C PRO A 116 5.01 -13.90 -13.00
N ARG A 117 4.53 -13.21 -14.06
CA ARG A 117 4.06 -11.82 -13.93
C ARG A 117 2.91 -11.67 -12.94
N HIS A 118 2.08 -12.69 -12.80
CA HIS A 118 0.90 -12.64 -11.95
C HIS A 118 1.23 -12.75 -10.44
N LEU A 119 2.49 -13.00 -10.06
CA LEU A 119 2.89 -12.88 -8.65
C LEU A 119 2.58 -11.49 -8.10
N PHE A 120 2.89 -10.43 -8.87
CA PHE A 120 2.56 -9.06 -8.50
C PHE A 120 1.04 -8.89 -8.35
N ASP A 121 0.30 -9.30 -9.36
CA ASP A 121 -1.16 -9.10 -9.41
C ASP A 121 -1.86 -9.90 -8.30
N LEU A 122 -1.46 -11.16 -8.09
CA LEU A 122 -2.00 -12.03 -7.03
C LEU A 122 -1.70 -11.48 -5.64
N SER A 123 -0.47 -11.03 -5.39
CA SER A 123 -0.10 -10.48 -4.09
C SER A 123 -0.80 -9.14 -3.81
N LYS A 124 -1.00 -8.29 -4.82
CA LYS A 124 -1.80 -7.07 -4.68
C LYS A 124 -3.28 -7.37 -4.45
N ALA A 125 -3.87 -8.30 -5.20
CA ALA A 125 -5.26 -8.72 -4.99
C ALA A 125 -5.47 -9.32 -3.59
N LEU A 126 -4.52 -10.12 -3.09
CA LEU A 126 -4.58 -10.65 -1.73
C LEU A 126 -4.48 -9.53 -0.68
N GLY A 127 -3.62 -8.53 -0.89
CA GLY A 127 -3.55 -7.35 -0.03
C GLY A 127 -4.87 -6.58 0.01
N GLU A 128 -5.56 -6.42 -1.12
CA GLU A 128 -6.90 -5.83 -1.18
C GLU A 128 -7.92 -6.67 -0.38
N ALA A 129 -7.91 -7.97 -0.59
CA ALA A 129 -8.79 -8.90 0.12
C ALA A 129 -8.57 -8.83 1.66
N LEU A 130 -7.32 -8.72 2.11
CA LEU A 130 -7.00 -8.52 3.52
C LEU A 130 -7.55 -7.18 4.05
N CYS A 131 -7.43 -6.11 3.30
CA CYS A 131 -8.00 -4.80 3.69
C CYS A 131 -9.51 -4.90 3.88
N HIS A 132 -10.22 -5.57 2.98
CA HIS A 132 -11.67 -5.77 3.08
C HIS A 132 -12.06 -6.68 4.24
N ALA A 133 -11.35 -7.79 4.42
CA ALA A 133 -11.69 -8.79 5.43
C ALA A 133 -11.27 -8.39 6.85
N ALA A 134 -10.09 -7.78 7.01
CA ALA A 134 -9.47 -7.52 8.31
C ALA A 134 -9.36 -6.02 8.66
N GLY A 135 -9.72 -5.12 7.76
CA GLY A 135 -9.56 -3.67 7.97
C GLY A 135 -10.61 -3.04 8.89
N GLY A 136 -11.61 -3.80 9.36
CA GLY A 136 -12.64 -3.32 10.29
C GLY A 136 -13.44 -2.12 9.76
N GLY A 137 -13.67 -2.03 8.44
CA GLY A 137 -14.34 -0.92 7.78
C GLY A 137 -13.52 0.38 7.69
N ARG A 138 -12.29 0.39 8.22
CA ARG A 138 -11.39 1.56 8.26
C ARG A 138 -10.27 1.50 7.22
N ALA A 139 -10.07 0.36 6.56
CA ALA A 139 -9.14 0.21 5.46
C ALA A 139 -9.84 0.52 4.12
N ARG A 140 -9.11 1.20 3.25
CA ARG A 140 -9.50 1.54 1.88
C ARG A 140 -8.40 1.09 0.93
N VAL A 141 -8.79 0.76 -0.29
CA VAL A 141 -7.88 0.39 -1.37
C VAL A 141 -7.86 1.52 -2.41
N ALA A 142 -6.67 1.87 -2.88
CA ALA A 142 -6.49 2.79 -3.99
C ALA A 142 -5.67 2.09 -5.09
N ARG A 143 -6.30 1.75 -6.21
CA ARG A 143 -5.63 1.21 -7.39
C ARG A 143 -5.03 2.35 -8.20
N LEU A 144 -3.73 2.55 -8.05
CA LEU A 144 -3.01 3.60 -8.75
C LEU A 144 -2.66 3.17 -10.17
N SER A 145 -2.81 4.11 -11.11
CA SER A 145 -2.24 4.01 -12.45
C SER A 145 -0.74 4.31 -12.43
N CYS A 146 -0.13 4.57 -13.59
CA CYS A 146 1.26 4.98 -13.67
C CYS A 146 1.46 6.33 -12.95
N VAL A 147 2.29 6.34 -11.92
CA VAL A 147 2.69 7.56 -11.22
C VAL A 147 4.00 8.03 -11.84
N VAL A 148 3.99 9.19 -12.44
CA VAL A 148 5.15 9.78 -13.13
C VAL A 148 5.83 10.81 -12.24
N LYS A 149 7.16 10.94 -12.41
CA LYS A 149 7.94 12.01 -11.80
C LYS A 149 7.67 13.32 -12.55
N ASP A 150 7.42 14.39 -11.83
CA ASP A 150 7.39 15.74 -12.41
C ASP A 150 8.82 16.29 -12.50
N ALA A 151 9.07 17.22 -13.43
CA ALA A 151 10.36 17.89 -13.58
C ALA A 151 10.80 18.69 -12.32
N SER A 152 9.85 18.98 -11.42
CA SER A 152 10.09 19.66 -10.14
C SER A 152 10.42 18.71 -8.98
N ASP A 153 10.51 17.40 -9.22
CA ASP A 153 10.67 16.36 -8.19
C ASP A 153 12.13 16.02 -7.86
N ASP A 154 13.11 16.84 -8.23
CA ASP A 154 14.53 16.66 -7.89
C ASP A 154 14.90 17.16 -6.51
#